data_a1a90ce60f286f31d98482cd9944e644
#
_entry.id   a1a90ce60f286f31d98482cd9944e644
#
_cell.length_a   1.000
_cell.length_b   1.000
_cell.length_c   1.000
_cell.angle_alpha   90.00
_cell.angle_beta   90.00
_cell.angle_gamma   90.00
#
_symmetry.space_group_name_H-M   'P 1'
#
loop_
_entity.id
_entity.type
_entity.pdbx_description
1 polymer ?
#
loop_
_entity_poly.entity_id
_entity_poly.type
_entity_poly.pdbx_seq_one_letter_code
_entity_poly.pdbx_strand_id
1 'polypeptide(L)'
;MIVKIILILIFLILSALTSGCEVAFFSLDKSIIPEDNSNKLIKKIESLLEKPKRLLATILISNNFINIAIVILFASIDNPYLSSINNPIIETIIEVGVIGMLILFIGDILPKIYANRNPLIFSKVMVNPIYFLDRYILFLFNQPMSKSMNYLESSLAKDTEQLSVDKLSQALELTDSKETSKEEKKILKGIVNFGNVETRQIM
;
A
#
# COMPACT_ATOMS: atom_id res chain seq x y z
N MET A 1 7.20 34.84 0.07
CA MET A 1 7.89 33.93 1.00
C MET A 1 6.95 33.34 2.07
N ILE A 2 6.33 34.15 2.93
CA ILE A 2 5.47 33.68 4.05
C ILE A 2 4.33 32.75 3.56
N VAL A 3 3.61 33.11 2.50
CA VAL A 3 2.52 32.29 1.95
C VAL A 3 3.01 30.90 1.51
N LYS A 4 4.18 30.79 0.87
CA LYS A 4 4.77 29.52 0.46
C LYS A 4 5.12 28.65 1.66
N ILE A 5 5.67 29.22 2.73
CA ILE A 5 5.99 28.51 3.98
C ILE A 5 4.71 27.99 4.63
N ILE A 6 3.66 28.82 4.72
CA ILE A 6 2.36 28.38 5.26
C ILE A 6 1.79 27.23 4.44
N LEU A 7 1.86 27.29 3.12
CA LEU A 7 1.39 26.20 2.24
C LEU A 7 2.18 24.92 2.47
N ILE A 8 3.51 25.01 2.61
CA ILE A 8 4.35 23.83 2.92
C ILE A 8 3.95 23.21 4.25
N LEU A 9 3.71 24.02 5.29
CA LEU A 9 3.24 23.52 6.58
C LEU A 9 1.87 22.81 6.47
N ILE A 10 0.95 23.39 5.71
CA ILE A 10 -0.36 22.76 5.46
C ILE A 10 -0.16 21.42 4.74
N PHE A 11 0.65 21.38 3.68
CA PHE A 11 0.90 20.14 2.96
C PHE A 11 1.67 19.11 3.80
N LEU A 12 2.59 19.52 4.68
CA LEU A 12 3.24 18.61 5.63
C LEU A 12 2.22 17.97 6.60
N ILE A 13 1.25 18.75 7.09
CA ILE A 13 0.17 18.20 7.91
C ILE A 13 -0.70 17.23 7.10
N LEU A 14 -1.04 17.56 5.86
CA LEU A 14 -1.80 16.67 4.99
C LEU A 14 -1.02 15.39 4.66
N SER A 15 0.29 15.50 4.40
CA SER A 15 1.18 14.34 4.20
C SER A 15 1.20 13.45 5.44
N ALA A 16 1.37 14.04 6.62
CA ALA A 16 1.34 13.33 7.90
C ALA A 16 0.01 12.58 8.12
N LEU A 17 -1.10 13.23 7.82
CA LEU A 17 -2.42 12.63 7.95
C LEU A 17 -2.65 11.49 6.96
N THR A 18 -2.25 11.66 5.70
CA THR A 18 -2.40 10.61 4.68
C THR A 18 -1.45 9.44 4.92
N SER A 19 -0.21 9.69 5.34
CA SER A 19 0.76 8.65 5.69
C SER A 19 0.30 7.83 6.90
N GLY A 20 -0.20 8.48 7.95
CA GLY A 20 -0.75 7.78 9.11
C GLY A 20 -1.98 6.92 8.77
N CYS A 21 -2.77 7.28 7.74
CA CYS A 21 -3.91 6.49 7.30
C CYS A 21 -3.53 5.08 6.88
N GLU A 22 -2.41 4.92 6.18
CA GLU A 22 -1.93 3.61 5.74
C GLU A 22 -1.84 2.66 6.95
N VAL A 23 -1.11 3.05 7.98
CA VAL A 23 -0.95 2.22 9.18
C VAL A 23 -2.25 2.10 9.96
N ALA A 24 -3.01 3.20 10.14
CA ALA A 24 -4.24 3.18 10.90
C ALA A 24 -5.27 2.20 10.33
N PHE A 25 -5.57 2.28 9.02
CA PHE A 25 -6.57 1.43 8.41
C PHE A 25 -6.15 -0.03 8.35
N PHE A 26 -4.86 -0.32 8.09
CA PHE A 26 -4.37 -1.70 7.99
C PHE A 26 -4.03 -2.34 9.34
N SER A 27 -3.94 -1.55 10.42
CA SER A 27 -3.83 -2.05 11.80
C SER A 27 -5.21 -2.28 12.47
N LEU A 28 -6.31 -1.94 11.79
CA LEU A 28 -7.66 -2.22 12.30
C LEU A 28 -7.99 -3.70 12.11
N ASP A 29 -8.00 -4.43 13.22
CA ASP A 29 -8.59 -5.76 13.25
C ASP A 29 -10.11 -5.66 13.44
N LYS A 30 -10.86 -6.62 12.90
CA LYS A 30 -12.33 -6.69 13.07
C LYS A 30 -12.76 -6.69 14.54
N SER A 31 -11.91 -7.20 15.44
CA SER A 31 -12.16 -7.21 16.88
C SER A 31 -12.11 -5.82 17.54
N ILE A 32 -11.42 -4.85 16.89
CA ILE A 32 -11.25 -3.48 17.41
C ILE A 32 -12.37 -2.56 16.92
N ILE A 33 -13.03 -2.94 15.84
CA ILE A 33 -14.15 -2.16 15.27
C ILE A 33 -15.40 -2.48 16.09
N PRO A 34 -16.00 -1.48 16.78
CA PRO A 34 -17.25 -1.71 17.53
C PRO A 34 -18.37 -2.16 16.59
N GLU A 35 -19.14 -3.18 16.97
CA GLU A 35 -20.34 -3.62 16.27
C GLU A 35 -21.51 -2.60 16.40
N ASP A 36 -21.22 -1.34 16.16
CA ASP A 36 -22.20 -0.26 16.22
C ASP A 36 -22.75 0.04 14.82
N ASN A 37 -23.79 -0.71 14.45
CA ASN A 37 -24.49 -0.57 13.18
C ASN A 37 -25.15 0.81 12.98
N SER A 38 -25.22 1.66 14.00
CA SER A 38 -25.81 3.00 13.90
C SER A 38 -24.77 4.07 13.48
N ASN A 39 -23.47 3.80 13.65
CA ASN A 39 -22.42 4.78 13.42
C ASN A 39 -21.99 4.85 11.94
N LYS A 40 -22.36 5.95 11.28
CA LYS A 40 -22.06 6.19 9.87
C LYS A 40 -20.55 6.17 9.54
N LEU A 41 -19.68 6.54 10.51
CA LEU A 41 -18.23 6.55 10.30
C LEU A 41 -17.69 5.10 10.25
N ILE A 42 -18.21 4.23 11.11
CA ILE A 42 -17.82 2.82 11.16
C ILE A 42 -18.20 2.13 9.85
N LYS A 43 -19.43 2.31 9.36
CA LYS A 43 -19.84 1.78 8.04
C LYS A 43 -18.96 2.24 6.90
N LYS A 44 -18.50 3.50 6.92
CA LYS A 44 -17.55 3.99 5.90
C LYS A 44 -16.19 3.33 6.02
N ILE A 45 -15.68 3.11 7.24
CA ILE A 45 -14.42 2.42 7.49
C ILE A 45 -14.51 0.99 6.93
N GLU A 46 -15.56 0.26 7.25
CA GLU A 46 -15.81 -1.10 6.76
C GLU A 46 -15.88 -1.14 5.22
N SER A 47 -16.65 -0.24 4.62
CA SER A 47 -16.75 -0.13 3.15
C SER A 47 -15.41 0.15 2.46
N LEU A 48 -14.52 0.90 3.09
CA LEU A 48 -13.16 1.13 2.58
C LEU A 48 -12.29 -0.12 2.75
N LEU A 49 -12.40 -0.81 3.89
CA LEU A 49 -11.66 -2.03 4.19
C LEU A 49 -12.12 -3.24 3.36
N GLU A 50 -13.33 -3.25 2.82
CA GLU A 50 -13.78 -4.27 1.86
C GLU A 50 -12.97 -4.27 0.56
N LYS A 51 -12.32 -3.14 0.24
CA LYS A 51 -11.51 -2.99 -0.98
C LYS A 51 -10.08 -2.54 -0.64
N PRO A 52 -9.29 -3.38 0.05
CA PRO A 52 -8.01 -2.98 0.64
C PRO A 52 -6.99 -2.52 -0.41
N LYS A 53 -6.92 -3.19 -1.56
CA LYS A 53 -6.02 -2.80 -2.67
C LYS A 53 -6.34 -1.39 -3.20
N ARG A 54 -7.63 -1.06 -3.30
CA ARG A 54 -8.10 0.25 -3.74
C ARG A 54 -7.82 1.32 -2.70
N LEU A 55 -8.10 1.03 -1.43
CA LEU A 55 -7.80 1.93 -0.31
C LEU A 55 -6.31 2.27 -0.24
N LEU A 56 -5.44 1.25 -0.34
CA LEU A 56 -3.99 1.42 -0.35
C LEU A 56 -3.55 2.31 -1.52
N ALA A 57 -4.05 2.06 -2.72
CA ALA A 57 -3.74 2.88 -3.88
C ALA A 57 -4.16 4.34 -3.70
N THR A 58 -5.35 4.59 -3.12
CA THR A 58 -5.83 5.95 -2.82
C THR A 58 -4.88 6.68 -1.87
N ILE A 59 -4.50 6.02 -0.78
CA ILE A 59 -3.62 6.59 0.24
C ILE A 59 -2.24 6.89 -0.35
N LEU A 60 -1.64 5.92 -1.07
CA LEU A 60 -0.31 6.06 -1.66
C LEU A 60 -0.26 7.16 -2.73
N ILE A 61 -1.24 7.21 -3.63
CA ILE A 61 -1.30 8.24 -4.67
C ILE A 61 -1.46 9.62 -4.03
N SER A 62 -2.35 9.76 -3.05
CA SER A 62 -2.58 11.03 -2.36
C SER A 62 -1.33 11.49 -1.62
N ASN A 63 -0.67 10.61 -0.87
CA ASN A 63 0.55 10.91 -0.13
C ASN A 63 1.68 11.34 -1.07
N ASN A 64 1.93 10.58 -2.13
CA ASN A 64 2.97 10.92 -3.11
C ASN A 64 2.68 12.25 -3.82
N PHE A 65 1.41 12.52 -4.17
CA PHE A 65 1.04 13.80 -4.79
C PHE A 65 1.31 14.99 -3.85
N ILE A 66 0.97 14.85 -2.57
CA ILE A 66 1.23 15.88 -1.55
C ILE A 66 2.74 16.08 -1.38
N ASN A 67 3.52 15.00 -1.30
CA ASN A 67 4.97 15.07 -1.14
C ASN A 67 5.65 15.77 -2.34
N ILE A 68 5.21 15.46 -3.57
CA ILE A 68 5.69 16.15 -4.78
C ILE A 68 5.33 17.64 -4.72
N ALA A 69 4.11 17.98 -4.29
CA ALA A 69 3.70 19.38 -4.15
C ALA A 69 4.56 20.14 -3.11
N ILE A 70 4.92 19.49 -1.99
CA ILE A 70 5.84 20.07 -0.99
C ILE A 70 7.21 20.36 -1.63
N VAL A 71 7.79 19.39 -2.37
CA VAL A 71 9.09 19.56 -3.02
C VAL A 71 9.08 20.71 -4.02
N ILE A 72 8.04 20.78 -4.88
CA ILE A 72 7.90 21.86 -5.86
C ILE A 72 7.75 23.22 -5.17
N LEU A 73 6.93 23.31 -4.14
CA LEU A 73 6.76 24.55 -3.37
C LEU A 73 8.07 24.97 -2.70
N PHE A 74 8.79 24.02 -2.11
CA PHE A 74 10.06 24.31 -1.45
C PHE A 74 11.12 24.79 -2.45
N ALA A 75 11.26 24.12 -3.59
CA ALA A 75 12.18 24.51 -4.65
C ALA A 75 11.84 25.90 -5.26
N SER A 76 10.61 26.37 -5.09
CA SER A 76 10.19 27.71 -5.53
C SER A 76 10.55 28.83 -4.55
N ILE A 77 11.13 28.52 -3.38
CA ILE A 77 11.53 29.51 -2.38
C ILE A 77 12.97 29.90 -2.66
N ASP A 78 13.16 31.18 -3.01
CA ASP A 78 14.50 31.74 -3.12
C ASP A 78 15.14 31.81 -1.72
N ASN A 79 16.18 31.01 -1.50
CA ASN A 79 16.89 30.96 -0.24
C ASN A 79 18.25 31.66 -0.34
N PRO A 80 18.37 32.91 0.18
CA PRO A 80 19.61 33.68 0.05
C PRO A 80 20.80 33.06 0.79
N TYR A 81 20.57 32.17 1.73
CA TYR A 81 21.63 31.48 2.47
C TYR A 81 22.25 30.34 1.63
N LEU A 82 21.46 29.69 0.82
CA LEU A 82 21.91 28.60 -0.04
C LEU A 82 22.53 29.14 -1.34
N SER A 83 22.03 30.25 -1.88
CA SER A 83 22.61 30.92 -3.05
C SER A 83 24.02 31.48 -2.80
N SER A 84 24.48 31.53 -1.56
CA SER A 84 25.84 31.86 -1.20
C SER A 84 26.84 30.70 -1.47
N ILE A 85 26.33 29.49 -1.75
CA ILE A 85 27.16 28.34 -2.08
C ILE A 85 27.54 28.44 -3.57
N ASN A 86 28.83 28.66 -3.86
CA ASN A 86 29.35 28.81 -5.23
C ASN A 86 29.24 27.55 -6.10
N ASN A 87 28.55 26.50 -5.65
CA ASN A 87 28.39 25.26 -6.38
C ASN A 87 26.91 24.87 -6.42
N PRO A 88 26.25 24.98 -7.59
CA PRO A 88 24.80 24.70 -7.72
C PRO A 88 24.45 23.24 -7.45
N ILE A 89 25.38 22.29 -7.62
CA ILE A 89 25.13 20.88 -7.32
C ILE A 89 25.02 20.67 -5.81
N ILE A 90 25.92 21.28 -5.03
CA ILE A 90 25.90 21.18 -3.57
C ILE A 90 24.67 21.87 -3.00
N GLU A 91 24.30 23.03 -3.54
CA GLU A 91 23.08 23.75 -3.20
C GLU A 91 21.85 22.84 -3.37
N THR A 92 21.67 22.25 -4.53
CA THR A 92 20.53 21.34 -4.82
C THR A 92 20.52 20.10 -3.91
N ILE A 93 21.69 19.50 -3.62
CA ILE A 93 21.77 18.33 -2.72
C ILE A 93 21.33 18.70 -1.30
N ILE A 94 21.74 19.88 -0.80
CA ILE A 94 21.33 20.33 0.52
C ILE A 94 19.83 20.64 0.56
N GLU A 95 19.30 21.33 -0.44
CA GLU A 95 17.85 21.64 -0.54
C GLU A 95 17.00 20.38 -0.55
N VAL A 96 17.29 19.46 -1.47
CA VAL A 96 16.55 18.20 -1.58
C VAL A 96 16.72 17.33 -0.33
N GLY A 97 17.92 17.32 0.25
CA GLY A 97 18.20 16.58 1.49
C GLY A 97 17.42 17.10 2.69
N VAL A 98 17.38 18.42 2.88
CA VAL A 98 16.63 19.03 3.99
C VAL A 98 15.14 18.78 3.86
N ILE A 99 14.56 19.04 2.67
CA ILE A 99 13.12 18.85 2.50
C ILE A 99 12.74 17.37 2.54
N GLY A 100 13.59 16.50 1.97
CA GLY A 100 13.38 15.04 2.05
C GLY A 100 13.38 14.52 3.48
N MET A 101 14.30 15.01 4.35
CA MET A 101 14.31 14.70 5.78
C MET A 101 13.06 15.18 6.48
N LEU A 102 12.61 16.41 6.21
CA LEU A 102 11.38 16.95 6.81
C LEU A 102 10.15 16.10 6.42
N ILE A 103 10.01 15.75 5.15
CA ILE A 103 8.92 14.89 4.67
C ILE A 103 9.01 13.52 5.33
N LEU A 104 10.20 12.91 5.37
CA LEU A 104 10.39 11.58 5.92
C LEU A 104 10.06 11.53 7.43
N PHE A 105 10.58 12.47 8.24
CA PHE A 105 10.36 12.42 9.67
C PHE A 105 8.96 12.92 10.07
N ILE A 106 8.57 14.10 9.59
CA ILE A 106 7.32 14.76 10.00
C ILE A 106 6.14 14.26 9.17
N GLY A 107 6.34 14.07 7.87
CA GLY A 107 5.28 13.66 6.95
C GLY A 107 5.02 12.14 6.95
N ASP A 108 6.00 11.31 7.34
CA ASP A 108 5.86 9.86 7.20
C ASP A 108 6.10 9.08 8.50
N ILE A 109 7.26 9.15 9.13
CA ILE A 109 7.61 8.29 10.27
C ILE A 109 6.78 8.60 11.52
N LEU A 110 6.75 9.85 11.96
CA LEU A 110 6.05 10.23 13.19
C LEU A 110 4.54 9.95 13.14
N PRO A 111 3.83 10.27 12.05
CA PRO A 111 2.41 9.97 11.94
C PRO A 111 2.11 8.47 11.94
N LYS A 112 2.95 7.64 11.29
CA LYS A 112 2.79 6.18 11.29
C LYS A 112 2.93 5.58 12.70
N ILE A 113 3.89 6.07 13.49
CA ILE A 113 4.05 5.63 14.89
C ILE A 113 2.81 5.99 15.72
N TYR A 114 2.29 7.21 15.58
CA TYR A 114 1.09 7.65 16.30
C TYR A 114 -0.15 6.87 15.86
N ALA A 115 -0.35 6.70 14.56
CA ALA A 115 -1.47 5.97 13.97
C ALA A 115 -1.50 4.50 14.41
N ASN A 116 -0.32 3.86 14.51
CA ASN A 116 -0.20 2.48 14.99
C ASN A 116 -0.66 2.30 16.44
N ARG A 117 -0.42 3.32 17.29
CA ARG A 117 -0.84 3.30 18.69
C ARG A 117 -2.35 3.55 18.87
N ASN A 118 -2.97 4.31 17.97
CA ASN A 118 -4.37 4.74 18.07
C ASN A 118 -5.13 4.56 16.74
N PRO A 119 -5.18 3.34 16.18
CA PRO A 119 -5.66 3.12 14.82
C PRO A 119 -7.14 3.51 14.64
N LEU A 120 -8.01 3.20 15.61
CA LEU A 120 -9.43 3.50 15.52
C LEU A 120 -9.74 5.01 15.56
N ILE A 121 -9.04 5.75 16.44
CA ILE A 121 -9.23 7.21 16.55
C ILE A 121 -8.78 7.88 15.25
N PHE A 122 -7.60 7.50 14.77
CA PHE A 122 -7.02 8.06 13.55
C PHE A 122 -7.89 7.76 12.32
N SER A 123 -8.36 6.52 12.17
CA SER A 123 -9.23 6.12 11.07
C SER A 123 -10.59 6.84 11.11
N LYS A 124 -11.19 7.07 12.28
CA LYS A 124 -12.44 7.84 12.41
C LYS A 124 -12.28 9.29 11.95
N VAL A 125 -11.15 9.93 12.24
CA VAL A 125 -10.87 11.30 11.79
C VAL A 125 -10.68 11.35 10.29
N MET A 126 -9.97 10.37 9.73
CA MET A 126 -9.53 10.37 8.35
C MET A 126 -10.48 9.65 7.38
N VAL A 127 -11.51 8.94 7.87
CA VAL A 127 -12.43 8.21 6.98
C VAL A 127 -13.15 9.11 5.98
N ASN A 128 -13.57 10.30 6.39
CA ASN A 128 -14.29 11.21 5.48
C ASN A 128 -13.39 11.79 4.38
N PRO A 129 -12.19 12.34 4.66
CA PRO A 129 -11.23 12.74 3.64
C PRO A 129 -10.86 11.59 2.69
N ILE A 130 -10.52 10.41 3.22
CA ILE A 130 -10.13 9.27 2.40
C ILE A 130 -11.29 8.76 1.55
N TYR A 131 -12.51 8.70 2.10
CA TYR A 131 -13.70 8.31 1.35
C TYR A 131 -13.99 9.30 0.19
N PHE A 132 -13.79 10.59 0.43
CA PHE A 132 -13.89 11.61 -0.61
C PHE A 132 -12.83 11.42 -1.69
N LEU A 133 -11.57 11.24 -1.30
CA LEU A 133 -10.46 10.99 -2.22
C LEU A 133 -10.68 9.69 -3.01
N ASP A 134 -11.10 8.61 -2.36
CA ASP A 134 -11.40 7.34 -3.01
C ASP A 134 -12.50 7.46 -4.07
N ARG A 135 -13.54 8.26 -3.78
CA ARG A 135 -14.66 8.43 -4.70
C ARG A 135 -14.33 9.31 -5.91
N TYR A 136 -13.54 10.38 -5.73
CA TYR A 136 -13.30 11.39 -6.77
C TYR A 136 -11.98 11.19 -7.51
N ILE A 137 -10.89 10.88 -6.83
CA ILE A 137 -9.58 10.72 -7.46
C ILE A 137 -9.52 9.40 -8.21
N LEU A 138 -9.98 8.31 -7.60
CA LEU A 138 -9.93 7.01 -8.26
C LEU A 138 -11.01 6.82 -9.33
N PHE A 139 -12.05 7.61 -9.37
CA PHE A 139 -12.96 7.59 -10.52
C PHE A 139 -12.19 7.91 -11.82
N LEU A 140 -11.22 8.81 -11.75
CA LEU A 140 -10.36 9.16 -12.89
C LEU A 140 -9.38 8.03 -13.28
N PHE A 141 -8.94 7.22 -12.30
CA PHE A 141 -7.97 6.13 -12.49
C PHE A 141 -8.59 4.72 -12.54
N ASN A 142 -9.87 4.58 -12.20
CA ASN A 142 -10.52 3.28 -12.04
C ASN A 142 -10.67 2.49 -13.35
N GLN A 143 -10.78 3.15 -14.50
CA GLN A 143 -10.93 2.45 -15.77
C GLN A 143 -9.62 1.82 -16.29
N PRO A 144 -8.45 2.48 -16.30
CA PRO A 144 -7.22 1.85 -16.78
C PRO A 144 -6.62 0.87 -15.77
N MET A 145 -6.75 1.14 -14.47
CA MET A 145 -6.08 0.34 -13.42
C MET A 145 -6.76 -1.00 -13.15
N SER A 146 -8.09 -1.07 -13.24
CA SER A 146 -8.81 -2.35 -13.10
C SER A 146 -8.53 -3.31 -14.27
N LYS A 147 -8.37 -2.79 -15.48
CA LYS A 147 -8.00 -3.60 -16.65
C LYS A 147 -6.55 -4.11 -16.57
N SER A 148 -5.63 -3.25 -16.14
CA SER A 148 -4.21 -3.62 -15.98
C SER A 148 -3.99 -4.59 -14.81
N MET A 149 -4.73 -4.42 -13.71
CA MET A 149 -4.63 -5.29 -12.54
C MET A 149 -5.19 -6.68 -12.84
N ASN A 150 -6.33 -6.78 -13.52
CA ASN A 150 -6.88 -8.07 -13.96
C ASN A 150 -5.96 -8.78 -14.95
N TYR A 151 -5.27 -8.03 -15.82
CA TYR A 151 -4.30 -8.60 -16.76
C TYR A 151 -3.05 -9.12 -16.03
N LEU A 152 -2.52 -8.35 -15.07
CA LEU A 152 -1.40 -8.78 -14.23
C LEU A 152 -1.77 -9.97 -13.32
N GLU A 153 -2.95 -9.93 -12.71
CA GLU A 153 -3.41 -11.00 -11.82
C GLU A 153 -3.65 -12.30 -12.61
N SER A 154 -4.19 -12.22 -13.84
CA SER A 154 -4.36 -13.39 -14.71
C SER A 154 -3.03 -13.95 -15.24
N SER A 155 -2.04 -13.10 -15.47
CA SER A 155 -0.70 -13.53 -15.89
C SER A 155 0.10 -14.13 -14.73
N LEU A 156 0.05 -13.48 -13.55
CA LEU A 156 0.75 -13.97 -12.36
C LEU A 156 0.09 -15.22 -11.75
N ALA A 157 -1.23 -15.35 -11.82
CA ALA A 157 -1.94 -16.53 -11.34
C ALA A 157 -1.56 -17.78 -12.14
N LYS A 158 -1.47 -17.66 -13.48
CA LYS A 158 -1.02 -18.78 -14.32
C LYS A 158 0.40 -19.23 -14.01
N ASP A 159 1.33 -18.28 -13.83
CA ASP A 159 2.71 -18.60 -13.51
C ASP A 159 2.86 -19.15 -12.08
N THR A 160 2.04 -18.68 -11.14
CA THR A 160 2.12 -19.12 -9.74
C THR A 160 1.52 -20.51 -9.53
N GLU A 161 0.44 -20.88 -10.23
CA GLU A 161 -0.12 -22.23 -10.16
C GLU A 161 0.83 -23.28 -10.77
N GLN A 162 1.40 -23.03 -11.94
CA GLN A 162 2.36 -23.94 -12.55
C GLN A 162 3.65 -24.09 -11.73
N LEU A 163 4.21 -22.96 -11.24
CA LEU A 163 5.39 -22.97 -10.37
C LEU A 163 5.15 -23.65 -9.02
N SER A 164 3.92 -23.63 -8.50
CA SER A 164 3.54 -24.28 -7.25
C SER A 164 3.48 -25.80 -7.43
N VAL A 165 2.88 -26.30 -8.50
CA VAL A 165 2.75 -27.72 -8.82
C VAL A 165 4.12 -28.33 -9.13
N ASP A 166 4.94 -27.65 -9.94
CA ASP A 166 6.29 -28.10 -10.28
C ASP A 166 7.22 -28.16 -9.06
N LYS A 167 7.18 -27.16 -8.19
CA LYS A 167 7.94 -27.16 -6.92
C LYS A 167 7.48 -28.23 -5.95
N LEU A 168 6.18 -28.48 -5.86
CA LEU A 168 5.63 -29.58 -5.06
C LEU A 168 6.03 -30.94 -5.61
N SER A 169 6.01 -31.11 -6.93
CA SER A 169 6.49 -32.36 -7.59
C SER A 169 7.98 -32.59 -7.34
N GLN A 170 8.82 -31.55 -7.45
CA GLN A 170 10.25 -31.66 -7.15
C GLN A 170 10.52 -31.94 -5.67
N ALA A 171 9.80 -31.30 -4.75
CA ALA A 171 9.92 -31.56 -3.32
C ALA A 171 9.56 -33.01 -2.99
N LEU A 172 8.54 -33.55 -3.67
CA LEU A 172 8.12 -34.94 -3.50
C LEU A 172 9.16 -35.93 -4.03
N GLU A 173 9.88 -35.59 -5.09
CA GLU A 173 10.98 -36.42 -5.62
C GLU A 173 12.21 -36.40 -4.72
N LEU A 174 12.47 -35.29 -4.02
CA LEU A 174 13.57 -35.11 -3.09
C LEU A 174 13.30 -35.75 -1.72
N THR A 175 12.05 -36.13 -1.43
CA THR A 175 11.70 -36.76 -0.15
C THR A 175 12.28 -38.20 -0.10
N ASP A 176 13.20 -38.37 0.83
CA ASP A 176 13.98 -39.60 0.96
C ASP A 176 13.09 -40.81 1.25
N SER A 177 13.36 -41.95 0.58
CA SER A 177 12.55 -43.18 0.59
C SER A 177 12.55 -43.89 1.96
N LYS A 178 13.21 -43.33 2.97
CA LYS A 178 13.31 -43.94 4.31
C LYS A 178 12.15 -43.53 5.24
N GLU A 179 11.47 -42.42 4.97
CA GLU A 179 10.41 -41.91 5.86
C GLU A 179 8.99 -42.07 5.28
N THR A 180 8.86 -42.35 3.98
CA THR A 180 7.54 -42.42 3.32
C THR A 180 7.42 -43.75 2.56
N SER A 181 6.30 -44.47 2.77
CA SER A 181 6.04 -45.73 2.06
C SER A 181 5.77 -45.48 0.57
N LYS A 182 6.00 -46.48 -0.29
CA LYS A 182 5.74 -46.40 -1.73
C LYS A 182 4.27 -46.03 -2.04
N GLU A 183 3.34 -46.44 -1.18
CA GLU A 183 1.91 -46.18 -1.31
C GLU A 183 1.57 -44.72 -0.96
N GLU A 184 2.15 -44.20 0.13
CA GLU A 184 1.98 -42.80 0.51
C GLU A 184 2.54 -41.85 -0.56
N LYS A 185 3.69 -42.17 -1.13
CA LYS A 185 4.29 -41.40 -2.24
C LYS A 185 3.39 -41.38 -3.50
N LYS A 186 2.71 -42.48 -3.77
CA LYS A 186 1.75 -42.60 -4.89
C LYS A 186 0.51 -41.76 -4.66
N ILE A 187 -0.01 -41.73 -3.43
CA ILE A 187 -1.17 -40.90 -3.03
C ILE A 187 -0.80 -39.44 -3.12
N LEU A 188 0.33 -39.02 -2.55
CA LEU A 188 0.80 -37.62 -2.60
C LEU A 188 1.00 -37.13 -4.05
N LYS A 189 1.58 -37.98 -4.90
CA LYS A 189 1.73 -37.67 -6.35
C LYS A 189 0.39 -37.56 -7.06
N GLY A 190 -0.60 -38.37 -6.65
CA GLY A 190 -1.97 -38.26 -7.14
C GLY A 190 -2.64 -36.93 -6.76
N ILE A 191 -2.45 -36.48 -5.51
CA ILE A 191 -3.00 -35.22 -5.02
C ILE A 191 -2.37 -34.01 -5.73
N VAL A 192 -1.06 -33.99 -5.91
CA VAL A 192 -0.34 -32.90 -6.61
C VAL A 192 -0.80 -32.79 -8.07
N ASN A 193 -1.02 -33.91 -8.74
CA ASN A 193 -1.46 -33.93 -10.14
C ASN A 193 -2.99 -33.80 -10.32
N PHE A 194 -3.77 -33.83 -9.25
CA PHE A 194 -5.23 -33.80 -9.31
C PHE A 194 -5.80 -32.56 -10.06
N GLY A 195 -5.14 -31.40 -9.88
CA GLY A 195 -5.51 -30.18 -10.58
C GLY A 195 -5.28 -30.18 -12.10
N ASN A 196 -4.43 -31.09 -12.60
CA ASN A 196 -4.04 -31.19 -14.01
C ASN A 196 -4.78 -32.30 -14.75
N VAL A 197 -5.62 -33.07 -14.05
CA VAL A 197 -6.36 -34.20 -14.64
C VAL A 197 -7.70 -33.71 -15.20
N GLU A 198 -7.85 -33.74 -16.51
CA GLU A 198 -9.14 -33.45 -17.14
C GLU A 198 -10.17 -34.54 -16.79
N THR A 199 -11.41 -34.10 -16.51
CA THR A 199 -12.55 -34.98 -16.16
C THR A 199 -12.78 -36.09 -17.21
N ARG A 200 -12.36 -35.87 -18.45
CA ARG A 200 -12.41 -36.85 -19.54
C ARG A 200 -11.47 -38.04 -19.37
N GLN A 201 -10.44 -37.94 -18.53
CA GLN A 201 -9.47 -39.02 -18.32
C GLN A 201 -9.90 -39.97 -17.19
N ILE A 202 -10.98 -39.64 -16.49
CA ILE A 202 -11.48 -40.43 -15.33
C ILE A 202 -12.77 -41.17 -15.70
N MET A 203 -13.38 -40.84 -16.82
CA MET A 203 -14.55 -41.51 -17.38
C MET A 203 -14.15 -42.54 -18.47
#